data_8973b86c8aea5e3c5a412a0836410d45
#
_entry.id   8973b86c8aea5e3c5a412a0836410d45
#
_cell.length_a   1.000
_cell.length_b   1.000
_cell.length_c   1.000
_cell.angle_alpha   90.00
_cell.angle_beta   90.00
_cell.angle_gamma   90.00
#
_symmetry.space_group_name_H-M   'P 1'
#
loop_
_entity.id
_entity.type
_entity.pdbx_description
1 polymer ?
#
loop_
_entity_poly.entity_id
_entity_poly.type
_entity_poly.pdbx_seq_one_letter_code
_entity_poly.pdbx_strand_id
1 'polypeptide(L)'
;KGPVLEALYAMKLLRDSGVKLNKRVRLIMGCNEETGSKCMEHYNEVAEEVSCGFTPDANFPCIHGEKGMVMMTAHSKNTRIISMNGGFVSNAVCDTCNTVVPAETGLKDKLEAAFAETKLQEYKVTEANGEISIYAKGVPAHASTPTLGVNAAGVTFECLAKAGFEDDFVKFYNEHIGTACDGS
;
A
#
# COMPACT_ATOMS: atom_id res chain seq x y z
N LYS A 1 -5.95 13.67 13.44
CA LYS A 1 -6.85 14.59 14.20
C LYS A 1 -6.09 15.38 15.27
N GLY A 2 -5.06 14.81 15.91
CA GLY A 2 -4.23 15.50 16.93
C GLY A 2 -3.64 16.83 16.43
N PRO A 3 -2.84 16.84 15.37
CA PRO A 3 -2.19 18.05 14.87
C PRO A 3 -3.15 19.19 14.51
N VAL A 4 -4.35 18.86 13.99
CA VAL A 4 -5.39 19.88 13.72
C VAL A 4 -5.85 20.56 15.00
N LEU A 5 -6.08 19.79 16.06
CA LEU A 5 -6.48 20.34 17.36
C LEU A 5 -5.35 21.17 17.99
N GLU A 6 -4.12 20.69 17.90
CA GLU A 6 -2.94 21.42 18.39
C GLU A 6 -2.81 22.78 17.68
N ALA A 7 -2.92 22.80 16.36
CA ALA A 7 -2.89 24.04 15.57
C ALA A 7 -4.03 25.00 15.97
N LEU A 8 -5.25 24.47 16.14
CA LEU A 8 -6.42 25.26 16.56
C LEU A 8 -6.22 25.88 17.95
N TYR A 9 -5.73 25.09 18.91
CA TYR A 9 -5.44 25.57 20.26
C TYR A 9 -4.30 26.57 20.27
N ALA A 10 -3.25 26.39 19.47
CA ALA A 10 -2.18 27.36 19.31
C ALA A 10 -2.70 28.72 18.79
N MET A 11 -3.56 28.69 17.79
CA MET A 11 -4.22 29.89 17.26
C MET A 11 -5.10 30.58 18.34
N LYS A 12 -5.83 29.78 19.12
CA LYS A 12 -6.63 30.29 20.25
C LYS A 12 -5.76 30.95 21.31
N LEU A 13 -4.66 30.32 21.69
CA LEU A 13 -3.72 30.89 22.69
C LEU A 13 -3.13 32.22 22.21
N LEU A 14 -2.70 32.31 20.95
CA LEU A 14 -2.21 33.55 20.35
C LEU A 14 -3.27 34.67 20.42
N ARG A 15 -4.50 34.37 20.07
CA ARG A 15 -5.61 35.33 20.18
C ARG A 15 -5.86 35.77 21.62
N ASP A 16 -5.95 34.81 22.54
CA ASP A 16 -6.32 35.06 23.94
C ASP A 16 -5.17 35.78 24.70
N SER A 17 -3.91 35.63 24.28
CA SER A 17 -2.75 36.37 24.81
C SER A 17 -2.66 37.80 24.34
N GLY A 18 -3.52 38.23 23.41
CA GLY A 18 -3.53 39.59 22.89
C GLY A 18 -2.35 39.96 21.98
N VAL A 19 -1.59 38.97 21.52
CA VAL A 19 -0.49 39.20 20.56
C VAL A 19 -1.06 39.74 19.26
N LYS A 20 -0.55 40.88 18.83
CA LYS A 20 -0.89 41.48 17.54
C LYS A 20 -0.06 40.82 16.43
N LEU A 21 -0.71 40.06 15.58
CA LEU A 21 -0.10 39.47 14.40
C LEU A 21 -0.08 40.51 13.27
N ASN A 22 1.01 40.55 12.49
CA ASN A 22 1.16 41.40 11.32
C ASN A 22 0.70 40.66 10.04
N LYS A 23 0.32 39.39 10.14
CA LYS A 23 -0.21 38.55 9.07
C LYS A 23 -1.42 37.75 9.55
N ARG A 24 -2.30 37.45 8.65
CA ARG A 24 -3.43 36.53 8.92
C ARG A 24 -2.91 35.08 9.00
N VAL A 25 -3.30 34.41 10.07
CA VAL A 25 -3.09 32.97 10.23
C VAL A 25 -4.35 32.23 9.77
N ARG A 26 -4.19 31.22 8.95
CA ARG A 26 -5.29 30.41 8.39
C ARG A 26 -5.01 28.94 8.67
N LEU A 27 -5.98 28.25 9.26
CA LEU A 27 -6.00 26.80 9.36
C LEU A 27 -6.78 26.26 8.18
N ILE A 28 -6.13 25.42 7.35
CA ILE A 28 -6.73 24.80 6.18
C ILE A 28 -6.88 23.31 6.47
N MET A 29 -8.07 22.78 6.25
CA MET A 29 -8.38 21.36 6.46
C MET A 29 -8.89 20.78 5.17
N GLY A 30 -8.10 19.87 4.60
CA GLY A 30 -8.49 19.08 3.43
C GLY A 30 -9.29 17.82 3.79
N CYS A 31 -9.90 17.19 2.83
CA CYS A 31 -10.75 16.02 3.02
C CYS A 31 -10.33 14.76 2.24
N ASN A 32 -9.39 14.84 1.31
CA ASN A 32 -8.98 13.72 0.47
C ASN A 32 -7.47 13.66 0.20
N GLU A 33 -6.65 13.88 1.22
CA GLU A 33 -5.19 13.83 1.12
C GLU A 33 -4.73 12.48 0.59
N GLU A 34 -5.21 11.37 1.14
CA GLU A 34 -4.87 9.98 0.77
C GLU A 34 -5.29 9.58 -0.67
N THR A 35 -6.10 10.39 -1.32
CA THR A 35 -6.63 10.13 -2.67
C THR A 35 -6.34 11.23 -3.67
N GLY A 36 -5.24 11.99 -3.46
CA GLY A 36 -4.69 12.96 -4.39
C GLY A 36 -5.09 14.41 -4.16
N SER A 37 -5.54 14.79 -2.97
CA SER A 37 -5.68 16.19 -2.49
C SER A 37 -6.46 17.13 -3.43
N LYS A 38 -7.44 16.66 -4.18
CA LYS A 38 -8.26 17.48 -5.10
C LYS A 38 -8.93 18.66 -4.43
N CYS A 39 -9.24 18.54 -3.14
CA CYS A 39 -9.76 19.66 -2.34
C CYS A 39 -8.76 20.79 -2.22
N MET A 40 -7.46 20.51 -2.23
CA MET A 40 -6.40 21.53 -2.18
C MET A 40 -6.15 22.14 -3.55
N GLU A 41 -6.29 21.38 -4.63
CA GLU A 41 -6.29 21.93 -6.00
C GLU A 41 -7.37 23.00 -6.12
N HIS A 42 -8.62 22.65 -5.78
CA HIS A 42 -9.72 23.59 -5.81
C HIS A 42 -9.53 24.79 -4.86
N TYR A 43 -9.00 24.55 -3.67
CA TYR A 43 -8.69 25.63 -2.73
C TYR A 43 -7.71 26.64 -3.34
N ASN A 44 -6.66 26.17 -4.02
CA ASN A 44 -5.67 27.03 -4.66
C ASN A 44 -6.23 27.84 -5.85
N GLU A 45 -7.29 27.34 -6.50
CA GLU A 45 -7.97 28.07 -7.58
C GLU A 45 -8.83 29.23 -7.08
N VAL A 46 -9.43 29.10 -5.88
CA VAL A 46 -10.45 30.05 -5.40
C VAL A 46 -10.00 30.90 -4.20
N ALA A 47 -8.95 30.52 -3.52
CA ALA A 47 -8.49 31.22 -2.32
C ALA A 47 -7.33 32.17 -2.62
N GLU A 48 -7.16 33.14 -1.74
CA GLU A 48 -6.01 34.03 -1.78
C GLU A 48 -4.70 33.25 -1.54
N GLU A 49 -3.67 33.61 -2.28
CA GLU A 49 -2.33 33.04 -2.15
C GLU A 49 -1.80 33.20 -0.71
N VAL A 50 -1.14 32.17 -0.22
CA VAL A 50 -0.50 32.15 1.09
C VAL A 50 0.99 32.44 0.98
N SER A 51 1.51 33.30 1.84
CA SER A 51 2.94 33.68 1.83
C SER A 51 3.84 32.53 2.29
N CYS A 52 3.39 31.72 3.23
CA CYS A 52 4.08 30.54 3.76
C CYS A 52 3.11 29.68 4.56
N GLY A 53 3.44 28.41 4.72
CA GLY A 53 2.67 27.46 5.50
C GLY A 53 3.51 26.24 5.87
N PHE A 54 2.93 25.38 6.70
CA PHE A 54 3.48 24.06 7.01
C PHE A 54 2.36 23.05 7.18
N THR A 55 2.65 21.79 6.92
CA THR A 55 1.73 20.67 7.11
C THR A 55 2.26 19.80 8.26
N PRO A 56 1.55 19.72 9.39
CA PRO A 56 1.98 18.95 10.56
C PRO A 56 1.56 17.48 10.41
N ASP A 57 2.02 16.79 9.37
CA ASP A 57 1.62 15.42 9.02
C ASP A 57 2.82 14.46 8.88
N ALA A 58 3.91 14.76 9.56
CA ALA A 58 5.11 13.93 9.47
C ALA A 58 5.92 14.00 10.77
N ASN A 59 7.06 13.31 10.77
CA ASN A 59 7.97 13.31 11.92
C ASN A 59 8.61 14.68 12.14
N PHE A 60 8.79 15.01 13.40
CA PHE A 60 9.45 16.22 13.82
C PHE A 60 10.99 16.08 13.68
N PRO A 61 11.79 17.14 13.42
CA PRO A 61 11.37 18.55 13.42
C PRO A 61 10.92 19.09 12.05
N CYS A 62 11.43 18.58 10.97
CA CYS A 62 11.10 19.06 9.63
C CYS A 62 11.48 18.02 8.57
N ILE A 63 10.59 17.75 7.64
CA ILE A 63 10.85 16.96 6.44
C ILE A 63 11.26 17.93 5.32
N HIS A 64 12.41 17.69 4.73
CA HIS A 64 12.97 18.51 3.64
C HIS A 64 13.10 17.74 2.31
N GLY A 65 12.68 16.48 2.29
CA GLY A 65 12.68 15.63 1.09
C GLY A 65 11.70 14.49 1.25
N GLU A 66 11.08 14.10 0.16
CA GLU A 66 10.10 13.01 0.11
C GLU A 66 10.48 12.00 -0.98
N LYS A 67 10.05 10.75 -0.80
CA LYS A 67 10.19 9.73 -1.85
C LYS A 67 9.23 10.03 -2.98
N GLY A 68 9.69 9.87 -4.21
CA GLY A 68 8.80 9.86 -5.37
C GLY A 68 7.83 8.68 -5.31
N MET A 69 6.65 8.85 -5.90
CA MET A 69 5.64 7.81 -6.00
C MET A 69 5.35 7.53 -7.48
N VAL A 70 5.40 6.24 -7.84
CA VAL A 70 4.96 5.77 -9.16
C VAL A 70 3.90 4.69 -8.95
N MET A 71 2.72 4.91 -9.49
CA MET A 71 1.65 3.92 -9.53
C MET A 71 1.58 3.32 -10.93
N MET A 72 1.68 2.00 -11.01
CA MET A 72 1.57 1.27 -12.26
C MET A 72 0.49 0.20 -12.17
N THR A 73 -0.18 -0.05 -13.29
CA THR A 73 -1.12 -1.15 -13.42
C THR A 73 -0.66 -2.07 -14.54
N ALA A 74 -0.44 -3.33 -14.21
CA ALA A 74 -0.14 -4.37 -15.20
C ALA A 74 -1.40 -5.17 -15.50
N HIS A 75 -1.66 -5.42 -16.78
CA HIS A 75 -2.77 -6.25 -17.24
C HIS A 75 -2.23 -7.44 -18.03
N SER A 76 -2.71 -8.64 -17.71
CA SER A 76 -2.45 -9.83 -18.50
C SER A 76 -3.74 -10.33 -19.15
N LYS A 77 -3.62 -10.76 -20.42
CA LYS A 77 -4.72 -11.43 -21.15
C LYS A 77 -4.53 -12.95 -21.17
N ASN A 78 -3.33 -13.43 -20.84
CA ASN A 78 -2.92 -14.83 -20.93
C ASN A 78 -2.50 -15.35 -19.57
N THR A 79 -3.44 -15.39 -18.62
CA THR A 79 -3.18 -16.00 -17.31
C THR A 79 -4.08 -17.21 -17.11
N ARG A 80 -3.56 -18.21 -16.45
CA ARG A 80 -4.28 -19.41 -16.00
C ARG A 80 -4.82 -19.25 -14.57
N ILE A 81 -4.46 -18.16 -13.91
CA ILE A 81 -5.04 -17.80 -12.61
C ILE A 81 -6.53 -17.52 -12.81
N ILE A 82 -7.38 -18.31 -12.15
CA ILE A 82 -8.84 -18.17 -12.24
C ILE A 82 -9.29 -16.90 -11.52
N SER A 83 -8.77 -16.65 -10.34
CA SER A 83 -8.99 -15.41 -9.60
C SER A 83 -7.83 -15.13 -8.64
N MET A 84 -7.55 -13.86 -8.43
CA MET A 84 -6.62 -13.41 -7.40
C MET A 84 -7.10 -12.09 -6.82
N ASN A 85 -7.32 -12.06 -5.52
CA ASN A 85 -7.82 -10.90 -4.79
C ASN A 85 -6.96 -10.66 -3.56
N GLY A 86 -6.38 -9.48 -3.46
CA GLY A 86 -5.55 -9.09 -2.32
C GLY A 86 -5.30 -7.59 -2.28
N GLY A 87 -4.96 -7.10 -1.08
CA GLY A 87 -4.76 -5.67 -0.84
C GLY A 87 -6.06 -4.87 -0.86
N PHE A 88 -6.13 -3.85 -0.03
CA PHE A 88 -7.32 -2.97 0.07
C PHE A 88 -7.02 -1.55 -0.41
N VAL A 89 -5.77 -1.10 -0.28
CA VAL A 89 -5.34 0.27 -0.62
C VAL A 89 -3.95 0.24 -1.25
N SER A 90 -3.71 1.15 -2.19
CA SER A 90 -2.47 1.21 -2.96
C SER A 90 -1.24 1.68 -2.16
N ASN A 91 -1.45 2.34 -1.02
CA ASN A 91 -0.39 2.83 -0.15
C ASN A 91 -0.03 1.88 1.01
N ALA A 92 -0.50 0.63 0.96
CA ALA A 92 -0.17 -0.39 1.94
C ALA A 92 0.32 -1.69 1.29
N VAL A 93 1.24 -2.38 1.97
CA VAL A 93 1.66 -3.73 1.63
C VAL A 93 0.46 -4.66 1.70
N CYS A 94 0.25 -5.48 0.67
CA CYS A 94 -0.84 -6.45 0.60
C CYS A 94 -0.67 -7.50 1.70
N ASP A 95 -1.50 -7.43 2.72
CA ASP A 95 -1.43 -8.29 3.91
C ASP A 95 -2.24 -9.59 3.79
N THR A 96 -3.17 -9.64 2.85
CA THR A 96 -3.98 -10.84 2.59
C THR A 96 -4.17 -11.05 1.10
N CYS A 97 -4.09 -12.31 0.66
CA CYS A 97 -4.31 -12.68 -0.73
C CYS A 97 -5.09 -13.99 -0.82
N ASN A 98 -6.14 -13.99 -1.63
CA ASN A 98 -6.92 -15.17 -1.98
C ASN A 98 -6.72 -15.45 -3.47
N THR A 99 -6.26 -16.64 -3.81
CA THR A 99 -5.95 -17.02 -5.19
C THR A 99 -6.59 -18.37 -5.51
N VAL A 100 -7.13 -18.49 -6.72
CA VAL A 100 -7.66 -19.74 -7.25
C VAL A 100 -6.95 -20.05 -8.55
N VAL A 101 -6.42 -21.28 -8.67
CA VAL A 101 -5.75 -21.79 -9.87
C VAL A 101 -6.33 -23.16 -10.25
N PRO A 102 -6.23 -23.59 -11.53
CA PRO A 102 -6.61 -24.95 -11.91
C PRO A 102 -5.77 -25.99 -11.14
N ALA A 103 -6.40 -27.08 -10.74
CA ALA A 103 -5.69 -28.19 -10.13
C ALA A 103 -4.87 -28.96 -11.18
N GLU A 104 -3.64 -29.29 -10.81
CA GLU A 104 -2.72 -30.13 -11.57
C GLU A 104 -2.12 -31.21 -10.67
N THR A 105 -1.75 -32.34 -11.26
CA THR A 105 -1.19 -33.46 -10.49
C THR A 105 0.02 -33.05 -9.66
N GLY A 106 -0.08 -33.16 -8.35
CA GLY A 106 0.99 -32.86 -7.40
C GLY A 106 1.25 -31.38 -7.18
N LEU A 107 0.49 -30.45 -7.80
CA LEU A 107 0.67 -29.01 -7.61
C LEU A 107 0.36 -28.58 -6.18
N LYS A 108 -0.69 -29.14 -5.58
CA LYS A 108 -1.05 -28.84 -4.17
C LYS A 108 0.09 -29.12 -3.22
N ASP A 109 0.70 -30.31 -3.28
CA ASP A 109 1.79 -30.70 -2.38
C ASP A 109 3.02 -29.80 -2.55
N LYS A 110 3.33 -29.42 -3.81
CA LYS A 110 4.42 -28.51 -4.12
C LYS A 110 4.14 -27.10 -3.59
N LEU A 111 2.90 -26.63 -3.68
CA LEU A 111 2.49 -25.34 -3.10
C LEU A 111 2.60 -25.37 -1.57
N GLU A 112 2.09 -26.42 -0.91
CA GLU A 112 2.21 -26.57 0.53
C GLU A 112 3.69 -26.54 0.97
N ALA A 113 4.56 -27.23 0.25
CA ALA A 113 6.00 -27.22 0.50
C ALA A 113 6.61 -25.81 0.30
N ALA A 114 6.25 -25.11 -0.78
CA ALA A 114 6.75 -23.76 -1.04
C ALA A 114 6.28 -22.75 0.02
N PHE A 115 5.01 -22.81 0.43
CA PHE A 115 4.46 -21.94 1.45
C PHE A 115 5.06 -22.19 2.85
N ALA A 116 5.42 -23.44 3.17
CA ALA A 116 6.04 -23.79 4.46
C ALA A 116 7.40 -23.08 4.67
N GLU A 117 8.08 -22.67 3.61
CA GLU A 117 9.37 -21.95 3.66
C GLU A 117 9.22 -20.43 3.78
N THR A 118 8.00 -19.90 3.78
CA THR A 118 7.73 -18.46 3.73
C THR A 118 7.68 -17.83 5.13
N LYS A 119 7.70 -16.47 5.14
CA LYS A 119 7.51 -15.66 6.35
C LYS A 119 6.05 -15.23 6.56
N LEU A 120 5.09 -15.86 5.89
CA LEU A 120 3.68 -15.58 6.07
C LEU A 120 3.23 -15.91 7.50
N GLN A 121 2.29 -15.13 8.03
CA GLN A 121 1.69 -15.42 9.33
C GLN A 121 0.80 -16.65 9.29
N GLU A 122 0.11 -16.86 8.15
CA GLU A 122 -0.80 -17.96 7.94
C GLU A 122 -0.92 -18.24 6.43
N TYR A 123 -1.08 -19.49 6.09
CA TYR A 123 -1.48 -19.89 4.73
C TYR A 123 -2.38 -21.12 4.78
N LYS A 124 -3.17 -21.29 3.75
CA LYS A 124 -4.00 -22.49 3.55
C LYS A 124 -4.09 -22.81 2.07
N VAL A 125 -3.83 -24.07 1.73
CA VAL A 125 -3.98 -24.60 0.37
C VAL A 125 -5.01 -25.71 0.39
N THR A 126 -6.06 -25.58 -0.41
CA THR A 126 -7.13 -26.59 -0.50
C THR A 126 -7.42 -26.92 -1.95
N GLU A 127 -7.67 -28.19 -2.23
CA GLU A 127 -8.04 -28.66 -3.56
C GLU A 127 -9.45 -29.23 -3.54
N ALA A 128 -10.30 -28.75 -4.42
CA ALA A 128 -11.66 -29.23 -4.61
C ALA A 128 -12.15 -28.90 -6.02
N ASN A 129 -12.96 -29.78 -6.58
CA ASN A 129 -13.66 -29.56 -7.86
C ASN A 129 -12.74 -29.19 -9.05
N GLY A 130 -11.50 -29.69 -9.07
CA GLY A 130 -10.54 -29.39 -10.13
C GLY A 130 -9.84 -28.02 -9.99
N GLU A 131 -9.94 -27.38 -8.83
CA GLU A 131 -9.32 -26.11 -8.51
C GLU A 131 -8.51 -26.20 -7.20
N ILE A 132 -7.46 -25.40 -7.10
CA ILE A 132 -6.70 -25.16 -5.87
C ILE A 132 -6.98 -23.74 -5.40
N SER A 133 -7.52 -23.63 -4.20
CA SER A 133 -7.72 -22.37 -3.50
C SER A 133 -6.60 -22.14 -2.51
N ILE A 134 -5.98 -20.97 -2.58
CA ILE A 134 -4.86 -20.55 -1.77
C ILE A 134 -5.30 -19.31 -0.96
N TYR A 135 -5.15 -19.36 0.33
CA TYR A 135 -5.22 -18.20 1.22
C TYR A 135 -3.82 -17.93 1.77
N ALA A 136 -3.39 -16.67 1.71
CA ALA A 136 -2.11 -16.23 2.24
C ALA A 136 -2.31 -14.98 3.10
N LYS A 137 -1.70 -14.96 4.30
CA LYS A 137 -1.72 -13.84 5.23
C LYS A 137 -0.30 -13.42 5.58
N GLY A 138 0.04 -12.21 5.16
CA GLY A 138 1.31 -11.54 5.44
C GLY A 138 1.21 -10.56 6.61
N VAL A 139 1.97 -9.48 6.52
CA VAL A 139 2.02 -8.41 7.52
C VAL A 139 1.78 -7.07 6.83
N PRO A 140 0.80 -6.26 7.25
CA PRO A 140 0.59 -4.94 6.69
C PRO A 140 1.74 -4.00 7.05
N ALA A 141 2.07 -3.10 6.15
CA ALA A 141 2.97 -1.98 6.38
C ALA A 141 2.63 -0.84 5.42
N HIS A 142 3.03 0.37 5.74
CA HIS A 142 2.89 1.49 4.82
C HIS A 142 3.83 1.31 3.60
N ALA A 143 3.39 1.68 2.41
CA ALA A 143 4.18 1.50 1.17
C ALA A 143 5.52 2.27 1.18
N SER A 144 5.68 3.30 2.01
CA SER A 144 6.96 4.00 2.19
C SER A 144 7.99 3.23 3.01
N THR A 145 7.55 2.22 3.78
CA THR A 145 8.40 1.37 4.62
C THR A 145 8.06 -0.12 4.43
N PRO A 146 8.11 -0.63 3.19
CA PRO A 146 7.59 -1.96 2.85
C PRO A 146 8.37 -3.10 3.52
N THR A 147 9.62 -2.86 3.91
CA THR A 147 10.46 -3.82 4.64
C THR A 147 9.92 -4.23 6.02
N LEU A 148 8.98 -3.46 6.58
CA LEU A 148 8.30 -3.79 7.82
C LEU A 148 7.10 -4.73 7.61
N GLY A 149 6.72 -4.95 6.35
CA GLY A 149 5.60 -5.80 5.97
C GLY A 149 6.02 -7.12 5.32
N VAL A 150 5.02 -7.97 5.05
CA VAL A 150 5.15 -9.17 4.23
C VAL A 150 4.03 -9.17 3.21
N ASN A 151 4.38 -9.03 1.94
CA ASN A 151 3.43 -8.95 0.83
C ASN A 151 2.86 -10.34 0.49
N ALA A 152 1.62 -10.60 0.91
CA ALA A 152 0.95 -11.88 0.70
C ALA A 152 0.77 -12.21 -0.80
N ALA A 153 0.48 -11.23 -1.64
CA ALA A 153 0.34 -11.43 -3.07
C ALA A 153 1.69 -11.76 -3.73
N GLY A 154 2.74 -11.01 -3.39
CA GLY A 154 4.09 -11.28 -3.90
C GLY A 154 4.60 -12.66 -3.52
N VAL A 155 4.44 -13.04 -2.26
CA VAL A 155 4.80 -14.39 -1.78
C VAL A 155 3.98 -15.47 -2.49
N THR A 156 2.71 -15.22 -2.79
CA THR A 156 1.88 -16.18 -3.55
C THR A 156 2.40 -16.37 -4.97
N PHE A 157 2.77 -15.30 -5.69
CA PHE A 157 3.40 -15.41 -7.01
C PHE A 157 4.72 -16.20 -6.96
N GLU A 158 5.54 -15.95 -5.96
CA GLU A 158 6.80 -16.68 -5.75
C GLU A 158 6.55 -18.18 -5.50
N CYS A 159 5.58 -18.52 -4.64
CA CYS A 159 5.21 -19.91 -4.37
C CYS A 159 4.63 -20.62 -5.59
N LEU A 160 3.80 -19.95 -6.40
CA LEU A 160 3.29 -20.49 -7.65
C LEU A 160 4.43 -20.85 -8.62
N ALA A 161 5.41 -19.94 -8.76
CA ALA A 161 6.57 -20.20 -9.61
C ALA A 161 7.43 -21.37 -9.06
N LYS A 162 7.73 -21.39 -7.77
CA LYS A 162 8.48 -22.49 -7.11
C LYS A 162 7.78 -23.83 -7.22
N ALA A 163 6.45 -23.85 -7.18
CA ALA A 163 5.66 -25.07 -7.37
C ALA A 163 5.63 -25.55 -8.82
N GLY A 164 6.13 -24.75 -9.77
CA GLY A 164 6.15 -25.06 -11.19
C GLY A 164 4.80 -24.81 -11.87
N PHE A 165 4.00 -23.87 -11.38
CA PHE A 165 2.79 -23.43 -12.06
C PHE A 165 3.17 -22.56 -13.27
N GLU A 166 3.05 -23.14 -14.47
CA GLU A 166 3.41 -22.48 -15.73
C GLU A 166 2.35 -21.46 -16.13
N ASP A 167 2.68 -20.18 -15.95
CA ASP A 167 1.80 -19.04 -16.25
C ASP A 167 2.62 -17.80 -16.61
N ASP A 168 2.26 -17.14 -17.72
CA ASP A 168 3.00 -15.97 -18.23
C ASP A 168 2.97 -14.78 -17.25
N PHE A 169 1.87 -14.58 -16.53
CA PHE A 169 1.77 -13.49 -15.56
C PHE A 169 2.55 -13.77 -14.28
N VAL A 170 2.54 -15.02 -13.81
CA VAL A 170 3.38 -15.47 -12.68
C VAL A 170 4.85 -15.27 -13.01
N LYS A 171 5.27 -15.67 -14.22
CA LYS A 171 6.64 -15.48 -14.69
C LYS A 171 7.02 -14.00 -14.77
N PHE A 172 6.19 -13.19 -15.42
CA PHE A 172 6.39 -11.74 -15.52
C PHE A 172 6.54 -11.08 -14.15
N TYR A 173 5.65 -11.43 -13.21
CA TYR A 173 5.71 -10.86 -11.86
C TYR A 173 7.05 -11.18 -11.17
N ASN A 174 7.48 -12.43 -11.20
CA ASN A 174 8.72 -12.84 -10.53
C ASN A 174 9.99 -12.31 -11.21
N GLU A 175 9.97 -12.10 -12.53
CA GLU A 175 11.12 -11.57 -13.29
C GLU A 175 11.25 -10.04 -13.18
N HIS A 176 10.15 -9.30 -13.08
CA HIS A 176 10.15 -7.84 -13.22
C HIS A 176 9.67 -7.06 -11.99
N ILE A 177 8.95 -7.71 -11.07
CA ILE A 177 8.44 -7.08 -9.85
C ILE A 177 9.05 -7.74 -8.61
N GLY A 178 8.83 -9.06 -8.46
CA GLY A 178 9.38 -9.84 -7.36
C GLY A 178 8.86 -9.43 -5.99
N THR A 179 9.64 -9.78 -4.96
CA THR A 179 9.37 -9.47 -3.56
C THR A 179 10.39 -8.52 -2.94
N ALA A 180 11.35 -8.00 -3.73
CA ALA A 180 12.32 -7.01 -3.28
C ALA A 180 11.60 -5.69 -2.92
N CYS A 181 12.09 -5.03 -1.86
CA CYS A 181 11.48 -3.80 -1.34
C CYS A 181 12.36 -2.56 -1.56
N ASP A 182 13.44 -2.69 -2.31
CA ASP A 182 14.44 -1.64 -2.57
C ASP A 182 14.30 -1.00 -3.96
N GLY A 183 13.39 -1.52 -4.79
CA GLY A 183 13.16 -1.05 -6.15
C GLY A 183 14.16 -1.59 -7.18
N SER A 184 14.93 -2.63 -6.83
CA SER A 184 15.86 -3.32 -7.74
C SER A 184 15.16 -4.40 -8.57
#